data_aa04a8c8eb754bf0ad406aff27ee9217
#
_entry.id   aa04a8c8eb754bf0ad406aff27ee9217
#
_cell.length_a   1.000
_cell.length_b   1.000
_cell.length_c   1.000
_cell.angle_alpha   90.00
_cell.angle_beta   90.00
_cell.angle_gamma   90.00
#
_symmetry.space_group_name_H-M   'P 1'
#
loop_
_entity.id
_entity.type
_entity.pdbx_description
1 polymer ?
#
loop_
_entity_poly.entity_id
_entity_poly.type
_entity_poly.pdbx_seq_one_letter_code
_entity_poly.pdbx_strand_id
1 'polypeptide(L)'
;MKKVLFASTALVATAGVAAAEVDFSGYGRFGVLYSSAAGPDGGASTFGDDGTGSSSTDLTYRLRIQIDTTAETDGGVVLGARVRIEQENDEIGDAANSGTGINAPRFFARSGGLEVGVGNIYGALEYMPGQYPIDLGLTGLQYEYAPYQFKGDFYDSDGAGATAGNSGTGTPFQNSIEVLYAFGDFSLHISASDGARDRVAAYVAYTWSGWTFAVAGQDSNSPTDTEFMASASGAFGPVNVSLAFADNGADGDQITLAGRYDIGAATDVEFYVSDADTIFGTPTQNNSYGVDFNHDLGGGTSLRGGVAKTFLGYTLADLGVRFNF
;
A
#
# COMPACT_ATOMS: atom_id res chain seq x y z
N MET A 1 -25.83 -4.61 26.02
CA MET A 1 -24.78 -5.27 25.22
C MET A 1 -25.47 -6.21 24.24
N LYS A 2 -25.71 -5.77 23.02
CA LYS A 2 -26.26 -6.60 21.94
C LYS A 2 -25.12 -6.97 21.03
N LYS A 3 -24.72 -8.25 21.05
CA LYS A 3 -23.75 -8.81 20.12
C LYS A 3 -24.41 -8.86 18.74
N VAL A 4 -23.95 -8.03 17.82
CA VAL A 4 -24.30 -8.16 16.40
C VAL A 4 -23.49 -9.32 15.87
N LEU A 5 -24.15 -10.43 15.59
CA LEU A 5 -23.57 -11.59 14.90
C LEU A 5 -23.49 -11.21 13.41
N PHE A 6 -22.29 -11.08 12.88
CA PHE A 6 -22.11 -11.09 11.43
C PHE A 6 -22.36 -12.53 10.95
N ALA A 7 -23.44 -12.71 10.24
CA ALA A 7 -23.74 -13.97 9.59
C ALA A 7 -22.85 -14.09 8.35
N SER A 8 -21.71 -14.78 8.49
CA SER A 8 -21.00 -15.32 7.33
C SER A 8 -21.92 -16.36 6.69
N THR A 9 -22.37 -16.12 5.48
CA THR A 9 -23.17 -17.06 4.72
C THR A 9 -22.25 -18.19 4.24
N ALA A 10 -21.99 -19.17 5.11
CA ALA A 10 -21.34 -20.40 4.74
C ALA A 10 -22.30 -21.22 3.87
N LEU A 11 -22.07 -21.24 2.58
CA LEU A 11 -22.73 -22.19 1.69
C LEU A 11 -22.06 -23.55 1.91
N VAL A 12 -22.62 -24.36 2.81
CA VAL A 12 -22.14 -25.73 3.05
C VAL A 12 -22.61 -26.63 1.91
N ALA A 13 -21.74 -26.92 0.98
CA ALA A 13 -21.92 -28.06 0.07
C ALA A 13 -21.35 -29.32 0.75
N THR A 14 -22.25 -30.18 1.23
CA THR A 14 -21.91 -31.47 1.84
C THR A 14 -21.50 -32.46 0.77
N ALA A 15 -20.25 -32.84 0.72
CA ALA A 15 -19.73 -34.20 0.43
C ALA A 15 -18.21 -34.18 0.35
N GLY A 16 -17.49 -34.71 1.35
CA GLY A 16 -16.20 -35.42 1.23
C GLY A 16 -15.05 -34.80 0.44
N VAL A 17 -15.04 -33.49 0.21
CA VAL A 17 -13.98 -32.73 -0.44
C VAL A 17 -13.55 -31.65 0.56
N ALA A 18 -12.26 -31.39 0.68
CA ALA A 18 -11.73 -30.24 1.41
C ALA A 18 -12.60 -29.03 1.08
N ALA A 19 -13.26 -28.44 2.10
CA ALA A 19 -14.21 -27.36 1.88
C ALA A 19 -13.44 -26.17 1.32
N ALA A 20 -13.73 -25.78 0.09
CA ALA A 20 -13.23 -24.53 -0.44
C ALA A 20 -13.89 -23.39 0.35
N GLU A 21 -13.09 -22.50 0.88
CA GLU A 21 -13.53 -21.31 1.59
C GLU A 21 -13.47 -20.11 0.65
N VAL A 22 -14.49 -19.27 0.70
CA VAL A 22 -14.50 -17.97 0.00
C VAL A 22 -14.69 -16.90 1.05
N ASP A 23 -13.71 -16.03 1.18
CA ASP A 23 -13.73 -14.89 2.09
C ASP A 23 -13.87 -13.59 1.31
N PHE A 24 -14.77 -12.73 1.79
CA PHE A 24 -14.97 -11.39 1.27
C PHE A 24 -14.55 -10.41 2.35
N SER A 25 -13.59 -9.56 2.00
CA SER A 25 -13.12 -8.49 2.87
C SER A 25 -12.97 -7.21 2.07
N GLY A 26 -12.74 -6.10 2.76
CA GLY A 26 -12.53 -4.85 2.08
C GLY A 26 -12.68 -3.65 2.97
N TYR A 27 -12.66 -2.50 2.35
CA TYR A 27 -12.94 -1.25 3.02
C TYR A 27 -13.58 -0.24 2.06
N GLY A 28 -14.35 0.68 2.65
CA GLY A 28 -14.77 1.90 2.02
C GLY A 28 -14.21 3.09 2.76
N ARG A 29 -13.86 4.14 2.03
CA ARG A 29 -13.52 5.46 2.59
C ARG A 29 -14.19 6.56 1.78
N PHE A 30 -14.54 7.66 2.42
CA PHE A 30 -15.04 8.87 1.77
C PHE A 30 -14.77 10.09 2.64
N GLY A 31 -14.56 11.22 2.00
CA GLY A 31 -14.22 12.46 2.70
C GLY A 31 -13.96 13.61 1.76
N VAL A 32 -13.14 14.55 2.24
CA VAL A 32 -12.66 15.69 1.48
C VAL A 32 -11.15 15.67 1.41
N LEU A 33 -10.62 16.10 0.28
CA LEU A 33 -9.19 16.25 0.01
C LEU A 33 -8.92 17.68 -0.41
N TYR A 34 -7.86 18.28 0.13
CA TYR A 34 -7.36 19.61 -0.22
C TYR A 34 -5.94 19.52 -0.76
N SER A 35 -5.66 20.29 -1.81
CA SER A 35 -4.29 20.51 -2.30
C SER A 35 -4.06 21.98 -2.61
N SER A 36 -2.95 22.51 -2.11
CA SER A 36 -2.51 23.87 -2.46
C SER A 36 -1.83 23.95 -3.84
N ALA A 37 -1.61 22.82 -4.49
CA ALA A 37 -1.12 22.75 -5.87
C ALA A 37 -2.20 23.12 -6.89
N ALA A 38 -3.47 22.84 -6.57
CA ALA A 38 -4.60 23.28 -7.36
C ALA A 38 -4.76 24.79 -7.21
N GLY A 39 -4.35 25.56 -8.20
CA GLY A 39 -4.44 27.02 -8.19
C GLY A 39 -5.53 27.52 -9.12
N PRO A 40 -6.09 28.73 -8.88
CA PRO A 40 -7.08 29.35 -9.75
C PRO A 40 -6.52 29.74 -11.13
N ASP A 41 -5.23 29.59 -11.36
CA ASP A 41 -4.49 30.09 -12.52
C ASP A 41 -4.16 29.01 -13.55
N GLY A 42 -4.72 27.77 -13.43
CA GLY A 42 -4.56 26.71 -14.43
C GLY A 42 -3.11 26.25 -14.62
N GLY A 43 -2.26 26.41 -13.61
CA GLY A 43 -0.92 25.87 -13.62
C GLY A 43 -0.99 24.34 -13.54
N ALA A 44 -0.51 23.66 -14.58
CA ALA A 44 -0.44 22.22 -14.62
C ALA A 44 0.30 21.69 -13.39
N SER A 45 -0.43 21.23 -12.39
CA SER A 45 0.09 20.42 -11.33
C SER A 45 0.26 19.01 -11.91
N THR A 46 1.43 18.44 -11.77
CA THR A 46 1.67 17.03 -12.18
C THR A 46 0.89 16.02 -11.33
N PHE A 47 0.17 16.52 -10.31
CA PHE A 47 -0.70 15.74 -9.43
C PHE A 47 -1.99 16.52 -9.21
N GLY A 48 -3.08 16.03 -9.80
CA GLY A 48 -4.43 16.49 -9.47
C GLY A 48 -4.94 17.77 -10.13
N ASP A 49 -4.42 18.15 -11.28
CA ASP A 49 -5.02 19.19 -12.11
C ASP A 49 -5.75 18.57 -13.29
N ASP A 50 -7.06 18.65 -13.30
CA ASP A 50 -7.91 18.24 -14.44
C ASP A 50 -7.80 19.19 -15.65
N GLY A 51 -6.93 20.20 -15.60
CA GLY A 51 -6.76 21.20 -16.65
C GLY A 51 -7.94 22.17 -16.80
N THR A 52 -8.88 22.17 -15.86
CA THR A 52 -10.12 22.98 -15.95
C THR A 52 -10.13 24.18 -14.99
N GLY A 53 -9.05 24.45 -14.29
CA GLY A 53 -8.99 25.55 -13.32
C GLY A 53 -9.72 25.27 -12.02
N SER A 54 -9.54 24.09 -11.50
CA SER A 54 -10.35 23.44 -10.48
C SER A 54 -10.19 23.98 -9.07
N SER A 55 -11.14 23.61 -8.26
CA SER A 55 -11.18 23.82 -6.82
C SER A 55 -9.94 23.20 -6.15
N SER A 56 -9.39 23.91 -5.15
CA SER A 56 -8.34 23.35 -4.27
C SER A 56 -8.86 22.26 -3.32
N THR A 57 -10.15 21.94 -3.38
CA THR A 57 -10.81 20.97 -2.49
C THR A 57 -11.79 20.12 -3.28
N ASP A 58 -11.70 18.83 -3.12
CA ASP A 58 -12.53 17.85 -3.82
C ASP A 58 -13.06 16.78 -2.89
N LEU A 59 -14.06 16.01 -3.35
CA LEU A 59 -14.52 14.82 -2.67
C LEU A 59 -13.58 13.66 -3.00
N THR A 60 -13.17 12.94 -1.99
CA THR A 60 -12.39 11.70 -2.14
C THR A 60 -13.20 10.49 -1.70
N TYR A 61 -13.03 9.38 -2.39
CA TYR A 61 -13.61 8.09 -2.01
C TYR A 61 -12.76 6.93 -2.53
N ARG A 62 -12.89 5.78 -1.87
CA ARG A 62 -12.42 4.48 -2.36
C ARG A 62 -13.34 3.39 -1.85
N LEU A 63 -13.68 2.45 -2.69
CA LEU A 63 -14.29 1.19 -2.31
C LEU A 63 -13.43 0.05 -2.88
N ARG A 64 -12.84 -0.75 -1.99
CA ARG A 64 -12.07 -1.95 -2.35
C ARG A 64 -12.76 -3.17 -1.78
N ILE A 65 -13.03 -4.15 -2.63
CA ILE A 65 -13.51 -5.49 -2.25
C ILE A 65 -12.42 -6.49 -2.63
N GLN A 66 -12.02 -7.31 -1.69
CA GLN A 66 -11.08 -8.40 -1.89
C GLN A 66 -11.83 -9.73 -1.75
N ILE A 67 -11.58 -10.64 -2.68
CA ILE A 67 -12.12 -11.98 -2.69
C ILE A 67 -10.95 -12.96 -2.61
N ASP A 68 -10.87 -13.69 -1.51
CA ASP A 68 -9.91 -14.76 -1.29
C ASP A 68 -10.63 -16.10 -1.38
N THR A 69 -10.08 -17.02 -2.16
CA THR A 69 -10.57 -18.40 -2.21
C THR A 69 -9.46 -19.34 -1.77
N THR A 70 -9.76 -20.31 -0.91
CA THR A 70 -8.78 -21.28 -0.44
C THR A 70 -9.35 -22.68 -0.47
N ALA A 71 -8.47 -23.66 -0.67
CA ALA A 71 -8.75 -25.09 -0.51
C ALA A 71 -7.53 -25.78 0.11
N GLU A 72 -7.74 -26.60 1.10
CA GLU A 72 -6.70 -27.38 1.74
C GLU A 72 -6.68 -28.79 1.19
N THR A 73 -5.50 -29.29 0.83
CA THR A 73 -5.29 -30.68 0.41
C THR A 73 -5.21 -31.60 1.62
N ASP A 74 -5.41 -32.90 1.42
CA ASP A 74 -5.25 -33.93 2.48
C ASP A 74 -3.84 -33.93 3.11
N GLY A 75 -2.85 -33.39 2.40
CA GLY A 75 -1.47 -33.25 2.88
C GLY A 75 -1.19 -31.94 3.65
N GLY A 76 -2.21 -31.11 3.92
CA GLY A 76 -2.07 -29.86 4.65
C GLY A 76 -1.47 -28.70 3.82
N VAL A 77 -1.46 -28.81 2.50
CA VAL A 77 -1.10 -27.71 1.61
C VAL A 77 -2.35 -26.90 1.32
N VAL A 78 -2.33 -25.59 1.61
CA VAL A 78 -3.40 -24.65 1.26
C VAL A 78 -3.09 -24.06 -0.11
N LEU A 79 -4.00 -24.23 -1.06
CA LEU A 79 -4.01 -23.58 -2.35
C LEU A 79 -5.01 -22.43 -2.32
N GLY A 80 -4.71 -21.30 -2.95
CA GLY A 80 -5.67 -20.20 -2.97
C GLY A 80 -5.49 -19.27 -4.16
N ALA A 81 -6.48 -18.39 -4.30
CA ALA A 81 -6.47 -17.31 -5.25
C ALA A 81 -7.06 -16.05 -4.63
N ARG A 82 -6.53 -14.89 -4.99
CA ARG A 82 -7.01 -13.56 -4.59
C ARG A 82 -7.29 -12.72 -5.82
N VAL A 83 -8.39 -11.98 -5.77
CA VAL A 83 -8.67 -10.87 -6.68
C VAL A 83 -9.20 -9.69 -5.90
N ARG A 84 -9.04 -8.48 -6.44
CA ARG A 84 -9.59 -7.24 -5.91
C ARG A 84 -10.48 -6.57 -6.94
N ILE A 85 -11.50 -5.89 -6.46
CA ILE A 85 -12.36 -5.00 -7.24
C ILE A 85 -12.28 -3.66 -6.55
N GLU A 86 -11.89 -2.62 -7.28
CA GLU A 86 -11.71 -1.30 -6.70
C GLU A 86 -12.28 -0.21 -7.59
N GLN A 87 -12.75 0.85 -6.95
CA GLN A 87 -13.06 2.14 -7.56
C GLN A 87 -12.66 3.24 -6.59
N GLU A 88 -11.96 4.24 -7.08
CA GLU A 88 -11.44 5.33 -6.26
C GLU A 88 -11.47 6.69 -6.96
N ASN A 89 -11.35 7.72 -6.15
CA ASN A 89 -11.00 9.10 -6.49
C ASN A 89 -10.20 9.62 -5.30
N ASP A 90 -8.89 9.61 -5.36
CA ASP A 90 -7.99 9.97 -4.26
C ASP A 90 -6.98 11.07 -4.64
N GLU A 91 -7.15 11.68 -5.79
CA GLU A 91 -6.41 12.85 -6.24
C GLU A 91 -7.38 13.98 -6.62
N ILE A 92 -6.94 15.23 -6.47
CA ILE A 92 -7.72 16.38 -6.91
C ILE A 92 -7.72 16.44 -8.43
N GLY A 93 -8.92 16.52 -9.01
CA GLY A 93 -9.10 16.53 -10.46
C GLY A 93 -9.05 15.13 -11.10
N ASP A 94 -8.99 14.09 -10.30
CA ASP A 94 -9.03 12.73 -10.81
C ASP A 94 -10.37 12.47 -11.51
N ALA A 95 -10.30 11.93 -12.72
CA ALA A 95 -11.52 11.54 -13.42
C ALA A 95 -12.20 10.41 -12.62
N ALA A 96 -13.53 10.47 -12.50
CA ALA A 96 -14.37 9.58 -11.71
C ALA A 96 -14.27 8.06 -12.07
N ASN A 97 -13.20 7.63 -12.69
CA ASN A 97 -12.95 6.29 -13.19
C ASN A 97 -11.53 5.77 -12.93
N SER A 98 -10.73 6.47 -12.12
CA SER A 98 -9.44 5.91 -11.74
C SER A 98 -9.65 4.70 -10.83
N GLY A 99 -8.81 3.69 -10.96
CA GLY A 99 -8.88 2.47 -10.16
C GLY A 99 -10.08 1.56 -10.42
N THR A 100 -10.79 1.67 -11.55
CA THR A 100 -11.96 0.83 -11.80
C THR A 100 -11.60 -0.53 -12.37
N GLY A 101 -12.11 -1.60 -11.77
CA GLY A 101 -12.10 -2.93 -12.36
C GLY A 101 -11.73 -4.04 -11.40
N ILE A 102 -11.57 -5.23 -11.96
CA ILE A 102 -11.03 -6.39 -11.30
C ILE A 102 -9.54 -6.51 -11.66
N ASN A 103 -8.69 -6.64 -10.68
CA ASN A 103 -7.27 -6.83 -10.92
C ASN A 103 -6.96 -8.27 -11.38
N ALA A 104 -5.75 -8.49 -11.89
CA ALA A 104 -5.28 -9.83 -12.23
C ALA A 104 -5.23 -10.72 -10.97
N PRO A 105 -5.54 -12.02 -11.08
CA PRO A 105 -5.52 -12.90 -9.91
C PRO A 105 -4.09 -13.16 -9.44
N ARG A 106 -3.94 -13.29 -8.12
CA ARG A 106 -2.80 -13.90 -7.47
C ARG A 106 -3.16 -15.30 -7.07
N PHE A 107 -2.44 -16.32 -7.55
CA PHE A 107 -2.56 -17.71 -7.06
C PHE A 107 -1.43 -17.99 -6.08
N PHE A 108 -1.69 -18.81 -5.08
CA PHE A 108 -0.68 -19.19 -4.10
C PHE A 108 -0.84 -20.62 -3.59
N ALA A 109 0.27 -21.16 -3.10
CA ALA A 109 0.32 -22.40 -2.34
C ALA A 109 1.12 -22.16 -1.06
N ARG A 110 0.61 -22.56 0.10
CA ARG A 110 1.29 -22.34 1.39
C ARG A 110 1.27 -23.59 2.27
N SER A 111 2.37 -23.80 2.99
CA SER A 111 2.50 -24.86 4.00
C SER A 111 3.72 -24.58 4.89
N GLY A 112 3.59 -24.75 6.20
CA GLY A 112 4.72 -24.73 7.15
C GLY A 112 5.54 -23.42 7.15
N GLY A 113 4.90 -22.26 6.97
CA GLY A 113 5.56 -20.94 6.91
C GLY A 113 6.10 -20.57 5.53
N LEU A 114 6.08 -21.49 4.56
CA LEU A 114 6.41 -21.23 3.15
C LEU A 114 5.13 -20.89 2.37
N GLU A 115 5.19 -19.84 1.56
CA GLU A 115 4.19 -19.55 0.55
C GLU A 115 4.88 -19.26 -0.79
N VAL A 116 4.33 -19.82 -1.87
CA VAL A 116 4.72 -19.49 -3.24
C VAL A 116 3.52 -18.87 -3.92
N GLY A 117 3.70 -17.67 -4.48
CA GLY A 117 2.68 -16.93 -5.20
C GLY A 117 3.04 -16.77 -6.67
N VAL A 118 2.03 -16.68 -7.54
CA VAL A 118 2.20 -16.41 -8.97
C VAL A 118 1.11 -15.46 -9.47
N GLY A 119 1.40 -14.71 -10.51
CA GLY A 119 0.48 -13.76 -11.13
C GLY A 119 0.62 -12.37 -10.51
N ASN A 120 -0.43 -11.81 -9.98
CA ASN A 120 -0.41 -10.48 -9.36
C ASN A 120 0.18 -10.54 -7.93
N ILE A 121 1.50 -10.71 -7.87
CA ILE A 121 2.26 -10.93 -6.64
C ILE A 121 2.42 -9.66 -5.80
N TYR A 122 2.95 -9.80 -4.59
CA TYR A 122 3.17 -8.67 -3.67
C TYR A 122 4.42 -7.84 -3.98
N GLY A 123 5.51 -8.48 -4.48
CA GLY A 123 6.79 -7.81 -4.68
C GLY A 123 7.60 -7.59 -3.39
N ALA A 124 8.89 -7.95 -3.42
CA ALA A 124 9.68 -7.99 -2.19
C ALA A 124 9.97 -6.60 -1.62
N LEU A 125 10.31 -5.59 -2.44
CA LEU A 125 10.56 -4.24 -1.92
C LEU A 125 9.29 -3.55 -1.45
N GLU A 126 8.20 -3.72 -2.19
CA GLU A 126 6.92 -3.12 -1.84
C GLU A 126 6.40 -3.59 -0.48
N TYR A 127 6.59 -4.88 -0.16
CA TYR A 127 6.13 -5.49 1.08
C TYR A 127 7.21 -5.62 2.15
N MET A 128 8.36 -4.99 1.95
CA MET A 128 9.39 -4.97 2.96
C MET A 128 8.93 -4.23 4.23
N PRO A 129 9.20 -4.76 5.44
CA PRO A 129 8.96 -4.01 6.66
C PRO A 129 9.63 -2.63 6.65
N GLY A 130 8.85 -1.59 6.94
CA GLY A 130 9.30 -0.20 6.94
C GLY A 130 9.08 0.57 5.63
N GLN A 131 8.56 -0.08 4.58
CA GLN A 131 8.16 0.61 3.34
C GLN A 131 6.93 1.50 3.57
N TYR A 132 5.96 1.00 4.31
CA TYR A 132 4.79 1.78 4.73
C TYR A 132 4.77 1.85 6.27
N PRO A 133 5.55 2.76 6.87
CA PRO A 133 5.70 2.80 8.33
C PRO A 133 4.46 3.35 9.06
N ILE A 134 3.60 4.06 8.35
CA ILE A 134 2.36 4.69 8.82
C ILE A 134 1.28 4.60 7.73
N ASP A 135 0.03 4.98 8.05
CA ASP A 135 -1.13 5.05 7.11
C ASP A 135 -1.73 6.48 7.19
N LEU A 136 -0.98 7.46 6.71
CA LEU A 136 -1.20 8.89 6.93
C LEU A 136 -2.56 9.37 6.42
N GLY A 137 -3.37 9.92 7.31
CA GLY A 137 -4.65 10.50 6.99
C GLY A 137 -5.69 9.51 6.47
N LEU A 138 -6.54 9.98 5.57
CA LEU A 138 -7.57 9.19 4.91
C LEU A 138 -7.04 8.56 3.61
N THR A 139 -6.21 9.29 2.85
CA THR A 139 -5.80 8.96 1.48
C THR A 139 -4.34 8.50 1.37
N GLY A 140 -3.54 8.65 2.42
CA GLY A 140 -2.10 8.44 2.40
C GLY A 140 -1.31 9.69 2.02
N LEU A 141 -1.99 10.77 1.62
CA LEU A 141 -1.43 12.10 1.29
C LEU A 141 -0.16 12.01 0.41
N GLN A 142 -0.25 11.23 -0.69
CA GLN A 142 0.79 10.95 -1.69
C GLN A 142 1.92 9.99 -1.26
N TYR A 143 1.86 9.40 -0.06
CA TYR A 143 2.81 8.35 0.39
C TYR A 143 4.29 8.77 0.38
N GLU A 144 4.63 10.06 0.45
CA GLU A 144 6.02 10.53 0.45
C GLU A 144 6.82 10.09 1.69
N TYR A 145 6.15 9.43 2.65
CA TYR A 145 6.78 8.72 3.75
C TYR A 145 7.28 7.32 3.39
N ALA A 146 6.93 6.79 2.22
CA ALA A 146 7.42 5.52 1.71
C ALA A 146 8.79 5.73 1.06
N PRO A 147 9.89 5.16 1.59
CA PRO A 147 11.23 5.50 1.14
C PRO A 147 11.59 4.92 -0.23
N TYR A 148 11.09 3.72 -0.57
CA TYR A 148 11.27 3.17 -1.91
C TYR A 148 10.24 3.79 -2.86
N GLN A 149 10.74 4.40 -3.93
CA GLN A 149 9.90 5.01 -4.97
C GLN A 149 9.62 3.99 -6.06
N PHE A 150 8.35 3.64 -6.23
CA PHE A 150 7.97 2.66 -7.26
C PHE A 150 8.22 3.19 -8.66
N LYS A 151 8.95 2.40 -9.45
CA LYS A 151 9.36 2.73 -10.82
C LYS A 151 8.48 2.02 -11.86
N GLY A 152 7.21 2.17 -11.79
CA GLY A 152 6.25 1.54 -12.71
C GLY A 152 5.21 0.74 -11.98
N ASP A 153 4.84 -0.40 -12.51
CA ASP A 153 3.72 -1.16 -12.02
C ASP A 153 3.93 -1.67 -10.61
N PHE A 154 2.96 -1.41 -9.76
CA PHE A 154 2.80 -2.14 -8.52
C PHE A 154 2.52 -3.60 -8.84
N TYR A 155 3.06 -4.51 -8.06
CA TYR A 155 2.85 -5.94 -8.30
C TYR A 155 1.41 -6.36 -8.04
N ASP A 156 0.82 -5.94 -6.92
CA ASP A 156 -0.53 -6.31 -6.52
C ASP A 156 -1.55 -5.19 -6.70
N SER A 157 -1.22 -4.26 -7.60
CA SER A 157 -2.06 -3.11 -7.82
C SER A 157 -3.46 -3.49 -8.31
N ASP A 158 -4.35 -2.59 -8.11
CA ASP A 158 -5.80 -2.66 -8.28
C ASP A 158 -6.25 -2.68 -9.74
N GLY A 159 -5.46 -3.29 -10.61
CA GLY A 159 -5.74 -3.32 -12.02
C GLY A 159 -5.09 -2.17 -12.78
N ALA A 160 -4.20 -1.43 -12.17
CA ALA A 160 -3.35 -0.50 -12.88
C ALA A 160 -2.42 -1.31 -13.80
N GLY A 161 -2.86 -1.53 -14.98
CA GLY A 161 -1.97 -1.94 -16.05
C GLY A 161 -0.94 -0.86 -16.24
N ALA A 162 0.25 -1.28 -16.41
CA ALA A 162 1.51 -0.66 -16.71
C ALA A 162 1.56 0.63 -17.54
N THR A 163 0.56 1.41 -17.61
CA THR A 163 0.58 2.73 -18.26
C THR A 163 -0.07 3.75 -17.35
N ALA A 164 0.73 4.70 -16.91
CA ALA A 164 0.23 5.90 -16.25
C ALA A 164 -1.05 6.41 -16.96
N GLY A 165 -2.17 6.41 -16.24
CA GLY A 165 -3.45 6.84 -16.76
C GLY A 165 -4.40 5.72 -17.22
N ASN A 166 -4.05 4.47 -17.08
CA ASN A 166 -4.95 3.36 -17.41
C ASN A 166 -5.14 2.43 -16.19
N SER A 167 -5.59 3.00 -15.10
CA SER A 167 -6.11 2.27 -13.96
C SER A 167 -7.39 1.59 -14.40
N GLY A 168 -7.36 0.36 -14.79
CA GLY A 168 -8.59 -0.10 -15.30
C GLY A 168 -8.72 -1.56 -15.54
N THR A 169 -9.70 -1.86 -16.07
CA THR A 169 -10.26 -3.11 -16.47
C THR A 169 -9.27 -3.96 -17.25
N GLY A 170 -8.92 -5.10 -16.67
CA GLY A 170 -8.32 -6.17 -17.44
C GLY A 170 -6.81 -6.10 -17.58
N THR A 171 -6.11 -5.78 -16.50
CA THR A 171 -4.67 -6.07 -16.47
C THR A 171 -4.44 -7.54 -16.77
N PRO A 172 -3.59 -7.84 -17.75
CA PRO A 172 -3.28 -9.23 -18.05
C PRO A 172 -2.61 -9.87 -16.84
N PHE A 173 -2.78 -11.17 -16.73
CA PHE A 173 -2.02 -11.97 -15.78
C PHE A 173 -0.52 -11.70 -15.98
N GLN A 174 0.16 -11.28 -14.93
CA GLN A 174 1.60 -11.00 -15.01
C GLN A 174 2.41 -12.28 -14.87
N ASN A 175 3.48 -12.41 -15.64
CA ASN A 175 4.46 -13.49 -15.48
C ASN A 175 5.35 -13.21 -14.28
N SER A 176 4.76 -13.33 -13.09
CA SER A 176 5.46 -13.02 -11.85
C SER A 176 5.37 -14.19 -10.89
N ILE A 177 6.42 -14.38 -10.10
CA ILE A 177 6.53 -15.39 -9.07
C ILE A 177 7.12 -14.79 -7.81
N GLU A 178 6.66 -15.25 -6.66
CA GLU A 178 7.23 -14.89 -5.38
C GLU A 178 7.32 -16.08 -4.44
N VAL A 179 8.26 -16.00 -3.52
CA VAL A 179 8.45 -16.95 -2.43
C VAL A 179 8.55 -16.17 -1.13
N LEU A 180 7.63 -16.44 -0.22
CA LEU A 180 7.64 -15.91 1.14
C LEU A 180 7.93 -17.04 2.11
N TYR A 181 8.79 -16.77 3.08
CA TYR A 181 9.11 -17.73 4.13
C TYR A 181 9.23 -17.03 5.47
N ALA A 182 8.50 -17.54 6.47
CA ALA A 182 8.57 -17.09 7.83
C ALA A 182 8.96 -18.24 8.76
N PHE A 183 10.00 -18.03 9.56
CA PHE A 183 10.48 -19.01 10.53
C PHE A 183 10.96 -18.31 11.82
N GLY A 184 10.24 -18.49 12.91
CA GLY A 184 10.49 -17.79 14.15
C GLY A 184 10.48 -16.27 13.96
N ASP A 185 11.58 -15.62 14.28
CA ASP A 185 11.74 -14.16 14.15
C ASP A 185 12.27 -13.72 12.76
N PHE A 186 12.53 -14.67 11.86
CA PHE A 186 12.98 -14.39 10.50
C PHE A 186 11.84 -14.36 9.49
N SER A 187 11.90 -13.44 8.55
CA SER A 187 11.12 -13.45 7.32
C SER A 187 11.99 -13.18 6.09
N LEU A 188 11.64 -13.85 5.01
CA LEU A 188 12.27 -13.73 3.69
C LEU A 188 11.18 -13.58 2.64
N HIS A 189 11.39 -12.71 1.69
CA HIS A 189 10.57 -12.59 0.49
C HIS A 189 11.48 -12.44 -0.72
N ILE A 190 11.28 -13.25 -1.73
CA ILE A 190 11.95 -13.16 -3.03
C ILE A 190 10.85 -13.05 -4.07
N SER A 191 11.00 -12.12 -5.01
CA SER A 191 10.07 -11.92 -6.10
C SER A 191 10.78 -11.75 -7.42
N ALA A 192 10.15 -12.19 -8.50
CA ALA A 192 10.59 -11.95 -9.86
C ALA A 192 9.39 -11.69 -10.76
N SER A 193 9.52 -10.75 -11.69
CA SER A 193 8.51 -10.44 -12.70
C SER A 193 9.16 -10.29 -14.07
N ASP A 194 8.40 -10.74 -15.09
CA ASP A 194 8.69 -10.57 -16.51
C ASP A 194 7.45 -9.93 -17.14
N GLY A 195 7.56 -8.68 -17.57
CA GLY A 195 6.42 -7.93 -18.07
C GLY A 195 6.82 -6.56 -18.61
N ALA A 196 6.11 -5.52 -18.21
CA ALA A 196 6.50 -4.16 -18.57
C ALA A 196 7.88 -3.78 -18.00
N ARG A 197 8.25 -4.41 -16.89
CA ARG A 197 9.58 -4.34 -16.29
C ARG A 197 10.00 -5.71 -15.77
N ASP A 198 11.16 -6.17 -16.19
CA ASP A 198 11.79 -7.34 -15.60
C ASP A 198 12.44 -6.92 -14.29
N ARG A 199 12.06 -7.58 -13.20
CA ARG A 199 12.55 -7.30 -11.85
C ARG A 199 12.87 -8.58 -11.12
N VAL A 200 13.95 -8.56 -10.35
CA VAL A 200 14.26 -9.58 -9.33
C VAL A 200 14.56 -8.85 -8.04
N ALA A 201 13.82 -9.17 -7.00
CA ALA A 201 13.94 -8.50 -5.71
C ALA A 201 13.96 -9.52 -4.57
N ALA A 202 14.59 -9.14 -3.46
CA ALA A 202 14.53 -9.90 -2.22
C ALA A 202 14.65 -8.99 -1.01
N TYR A 203 13.95 -9.36 0.08
CA TYR A 203 14.27 -8.83 1.41
C TYR A 203 14.47 -9.95 2.43
N VAL A 204 15.21 -9.62 3.47
CA VAL A 204 15.31 -10.41 4.71
C VAL A 204 14.98 -9.47 5.87
N ALA A 205 14.17 -9.94 6.82
CA ALA A 205 13.91 -9.23 8.05
C ALA A 205 14.10 -10.14 9.27
N TYR A 206 14.52 -9.53 10.39
CA TYR A 206 14.69 -10.18 11.66
C TYR A 206 14.14 -9.33 12.80
N THR A 207 13.33 -9.95 13.66
CA THR A 207 12.78 -9.30 14.84
C THR A 207 13.58 -9.70 16.07
N TRP A 208 14.13 -8.72 16.77
CA TRP A 208 14.89 -8.92 17.99
C TRP A 208 14.46 -7.95 19.09
N SER A 209 14.05 -8.49 20.22
CA SER A 209 13.62 -7.68 21.39
C SER A 209 12.56 -6.62 21.05
N GLY A 210 11.61 -6.94 20.16
CA GLY A 210 10.54 -6.03 19.74
C GLY A 210 10.93 -5.02 18.66
N TRP A 211 12.19 -5.10 18.16
CA TRP A 211 12.64 -4.33 17.01
C TRP A 211 12.74 -5.22 15.77
N THR A 212 12.21 -4.75 14.65
CA THR A 212 12.33 -5.40 13.34
C THR A 212 13.35 -4.65 12.51
N PHE A 213 14.35 -5.36 12.02
CA PHE A 213 15.38 -4.86 11.11
C PHE A 213 15.18 -5.56 9.77
N ALA A 214 15.18 -4.82 8.67
CA ALA A 214 15.03 -5.38 7.35
C ALA A 214 16.01 -4.74 6.36
N VAL A 215 16.44 -5.53 5.39
CA VAL A 215 17.24 -5.08 4.24
C VAL A 215 16.70 -5.73 2.98
N ALA A 216 16.69 -4.98 1.88
CA ALA A 216 16.22 -5.43 0.58
C ALA A 216 17.11 -4.94 -0.54
N GLY A 217 17.05 -5.63 -1.67
CA GLY A 217 17.62 -5.19 -2.94
C GLY A 217 16.76 -5.63 -4.10
N GLN A 218 16.78 -4.84 -5.16
CA GLN A 218 16.13 -5.12 -6.43
C GLN A 218 17.06 -4.80 -7.58
N ASP A 219 17.04 -5.66 -8.58
CA ASP A 219 17.61 -5.42 -9.90
C ASP A 219 16.48 -5.39 -10.92
N SER A 220 16.49 -4.40 -11.82
CA SER A 220 15.45 -4.25 -12.82
C SER A 220 16.03 -3.77 -14.16
N ASN A 221 15.32 -4.04 -15.25
CA ASN A 221 15.64 -3.47 -16.55
C ASN A 221 15.21 -2.00 -16.71
N SER A 222 14.80 -1.37 -15.61
CA SER A 222 14.52 0.06 -15.56
C SER A 222 15.82 0.86 -15.75
N PRO A 223 15.76 2.06 -16.35
CA PRO A 223 16.93 2.94 -16.43
C PRO A 223 17.45 3.41 -15.07
N THR A 224 16.79 3.07 -13.98
CA THR A 224 17.15 3.44 -12.62
C THR A 224 18.17 2.53 -11.95
N ASP A 225 18.55 1.41 -12.61
CA ASP A 225 19.56 0.51 -12.08
C ASP A 225 19.15 -0.27 -10.82
N THR A 226 20.12 -0.77 -10.05
CA THR A 226 19.89 -1.54 -8.83
C THR A 226 19.43 -0.63 -7.68
N GLU A 227 18.44 -1.08 -6.92
CA GLU A 227 17.86 -0.36 -5.81
C GLU A 227 18.08 -1.11 -4.50
N PHE A 228 18.24 -0.38 -3.40
CA PHE A 228 18.43 -0.94 -2.07
C PHE A 228 17.54 -0.26 -1.05
N MET A 229 17.14 -1.01 -0.03
CA MET A 229 16.43 -0.46 1.10
C MET A 229 16.87 -1.10 2.41
N ALA A 230 16.91 -0.31 3.48
CA ALA A 230 17.13 -0.78 4.84
C ALA A 230 16.17 -0.09 5.80
N SER A 231 15.67 -0.81 6.79
CA SER A 231 14.77 -0.25 7.82
C SER A 231 15.00 -0.84 9.19
N ALA A 232 14.60 -0.06 10.20
CA ALA A 232 14.51 -0.47 11.58
C ALA A 232 13.26 0.11 12.21
N SER A 233 12.38 -0.72 12.76
CA SER A 233 11.14 -0.30 13.39
C SER A 233 10.90 -1.01 14.70
N GLY A 234 10.28 -0.31 15.67
CA GLY A 234 10.00 -0.86 16.98
C GLY A 234 9.46 0.18 17.93
N ALA A 235 9.24 -0.21 19.20
CA ALA A 235 8.74 0.69 20.23
C ALA A 235 9.90 1.44 20.90
N PHE A 236 9.77 2.76 20.98
CA PHE A 236 10.63 3.64 21.75
C PHE A 236 9.77 4.38 22.79
N GLY A 237 9.72 3.83 23.99
CA GLY A 237 8.80 4.30 25.02
C GLY A 237 7.35 4.12 24.59
N PRO A 238 6.53 5.18 24.60
CA PRO A 238 5.12 5.10 24.18
C PRO A 238 4.92 5.28 22.66
N VAL A 239 5.99 5.47 21.91
CA VAL A 239 5.94 5.73 20.46
C VAL A 239 6.44 4.51 19.70
N ASN A 240 5.69 4.04 18.72
CA ASN A 240 6.22 3.16 17.69
C ASN A 240 6.96 4.02 16.67
N VAL A 241 8.20 3.67 16.36
CA VAL A 241 9.04 4.42 15.43
C VAL A 241 9.54 3.52 14.31
N SER A 242 9.76 4.11 13.14
CA SER A 242 10.40 3.49 12.00
C SER A 242 11.38 4.46 11.37
N LEU A 243 12.59 4.00 11.14
CA LEU A 243 13.59 4.68 10.33
C LEU A 243 13.88 3.81 9.13
N ALA A 244 13.79 4.37 7.94
CA ALA A 244 14.06 3.65 6.71
C ALA A 244 14.87 4.53 5.74
N PHE A 245 15.72 3.88 4.98
CA PHE A 245 16.54 4.46 3.92
C PHE A 245 16.36 3.64 2.66
N ALA A 246 16.25 4.30 1.51
CA ALA A 246 16.28 3.68 0.20
C ALA A 246 17.24 4.44 -0.71
N ASP A 247 18.06 3.68 -1.43
CA ASP A 247 18.77 4.08 -2.64
C ASP A 247 17.88 3.68 -3.81
N ASN A 248 17.28 4.68 -4.47
CA ASN A 248 16.38 4.50 -5.59
C ASN A 248 17.10 4.53 -6.94
N GLY A 249 18.38 4.18 -6.97
CA GLY A 249 19.19 4.20 -8.17
C GLY A 249 19.34 5.60 -8.76
N ALA A 250 19.03 5.78 -10.03
CA ALA A 250 19.15 7.08 -10.71
C ALA A 250 18.22 8.16 -10.15
N ASP A 251 17.21 7.79 -9.35
CA ASP A 251 16.33 8.76 -8.69
C ASP A 251 16.84 9.18 -7.31
N GLY A 252 18.05 8.73 -6.94
CA GLY A 252 18.75 9.16 -5.74
C GLY A 252 18.21 8.54 -4.45
N ASP A 253 18.63 9.10 -3.33
CA ASP A 253 18.38 8.56 -2.01
C ASP A 253 17.13 9.14 -1.38
N GLN A 254 16.49 8.35 -0.52
CA GLN A 254 15.43 8.82 0.36
C GLN A 254 15.62 8.26 1.77
N ILE A 255 15.47 9.12 2.77
CA ILE A 255 15.44 8.72 4.18
C ILE A 255 14.13 9.18 4.82
N THR A 256 13.49 8.29 5.57
CA THR A 256 12.23 8.57 6.25
C THR A 256 12.30 8.17 7.71
N LEU A 257 11.91 9.08 8.59
CA LEU A 257 11.59 8.81 10.00
C LEU A 257 10.09 8.97 10.18
N ALA A 258 9.44 7.95 10.68
CA ALA A 258 8.00 7.98 10.97
C ALA A 258 7.73 7.44 12.38
N GLY A 259 6.57 7.79 12.92
CA GLY A 259 6.16 7.29 14.22
C GLY A 259 4.66 7.38 14.44
N ARG A 260 4.20 6.60 15.41
CA ARG A 260 2.82 6.55 15.88
C ARG A 260 2.79 6.60 17.39
N TYR A 261 1.92 7.44 17.92
CA TYR A 261 1.66 7.58 19.34
C TYR A 261 0.18 7.36 19.65
N ASP A 262 -0.11 6.35 20.50
CA ASP A 262 -1.46 6.07 20.94
C ASP A 262 -1.85 7.04 22.08
N ILE A 263 -2.76 7.98 21.82
CA ILE A 263 -3.25 8.96 22.83
C ILE A 263 -4.19 8.29 23.83
N GLY A 264 -4.74 7.15 23.48
CA GLY A 264 -5.66 6.37 24.31
C GLY A 264 -6.11 5.11 23.58
N ALA A 265 -7.21 4.51 24.05
CA ALA A 265 -7.68 3.25 23.50
C ALA A 265 -8.34 3.37 22.10
N ALA A 266 -8.69 4.59 21.69
CA ALA A 266 -9.46 4.82 20.47
C ALA A 266 -8.82 5.85 19.54
N THR A 267 -7.72 6.50 19.94
CA THR A 267 -7.12 7.59 19.14
C THR A 267 -5.61 7.43 19.10
N ASP A 268 -5.08 7.51 17.92
CA ASP A 268 -3.64 7.63 17.67
C ASP A 268 -3.34 8.82 16.77
N VAL A 269 -2.09 9.23 16.80
CA VAL A 269 -1.50 10.25 15.96
C VAL A 269 -0.27 9.66 15.30
N GLU A 270 -0.19 9.81 13.99
CA GLU A 270 0.99 9.43 13.21
C GLU A 270 1.72 10.67 12.71
N PHE A 271 3.01 10.55 12.48
CA PHE A 271 3.83 11.63 11.95
C PHE A 271 5.00 11.07 11.17
N TYR A 272 5.49 11.86 10.23
CA TYR A 272 6.72 11.54 9.51
C TYR A 272 7.49 12.80 9.14
N VAL A 273 8.78 12.60 8.86
CA VAL A 273 9.65 13.51 8.12
C VAL A 273 10.48 12.67 7.15
N SER A 274 10.57 13.14 5.92
CA SER A 274 11.31 12.47 4.85
C SER A 274 12.16 13.49 4.08
N ASP A 275 13.35 13.08 3.70
CA ASP A 275 14.27 13.80 2.82
C ASP A 275 14.58 12.93 1.63
N ALA A 276 14.54 13.48 0.42
CA ALA A 276 14.80 12.76 -0.82
C ALA A 276 15.47 13.67 -1.85
N ASP A 277 16.33 13.10 -2.67
CA ASP A 277 16.98 13.80 -3.78
C ASP A 277 15.98 14.15 -4.87
N THR A 278 15.14 13.19 -5.23
CA THR A 278 14.06 13.36 -6.22
C THR A 278 12.78 12.68 -5.75
N ILE A 279 11.68 13.06 -6.40
CA ILE A 279 10.41 12.31 -6.36
C ILE A 279 9.99 12.00 -7.80
N PHE A 280 9.95 10.72 -8.15
CA PHE A 280 9.69 10.23 -9.51
C PHE A 280 10.52 10.94 -10.59
N GLY A 281 11.82 11.08 -10.35
CA GLY A 281 12.76 11.73 -11.27
C GLY A 281 12.72 13.27 -11.26
N THR A 282 11.86 13.88 -10.45
CA THR A 282 11.81 15.34 -10.28
C THR A 282 12.61 15.74 -9.05
N PRO A 283 13.63 16.63 -9.15
CA PRO A 283 14.37 17.10 -8.00
C PRO A 283 13.47 17.72 -6.93
N THR A 284 13.70 17.33 -5.69
CA THR A 284 12.94 17.86 -4.55
C THR A 284 13.33 19.30 -4.26
N GLN A 285 12.41 20.06 -3.68
CA GLN A 285 12.62 21.45 -3.30
C GLN A 285 12.69 21.61 -1.78
N ASN A 286 12.11 20.68 -1.05
CA ASN A 286 11.96 20.73 0.40
C ASN A 286 11.95 19.30 0.97
N ASN A 287 12.09 19.18 2.27
CA ASN A 287 11.74 17.95 2.98
C ASN A 287 10.22 17.79 3.00
N SER A 288 9.78 16.55 2.94
CA SER A 288 8.37 16.21 3.15
C SER A 288 8.12 15.87 4.62
N TYR A 289 6.98 16.27 5.14
CA TYR A 289 6.57 15.94 6.50
C TYR A 289 5.05 16.01 6.65
N GLY A 290 4.52 15.23 7.57
CA GLY A 290 3.08 15.22 7.81
C GLY A 290 2.74 14.72 9.21
N VAL A 291 1.50 14.97 9.57
CA VAL A 291 0.87 14.49 10.79
C VAL A 291 -0.59 14.20 10.53
N ASP A 292 -1.10 13.17 11.18
CA ASP A 292 -2.51 12.80 11.10
C ASP A 292 -3.07 12.40 12.47
N PHE A 293 -4.35 12.11 12.48
CA PHE A 293 -5.02 11.40 13.54
C PHE A 293 -5.93 10.30 12.97
N ASN A 294 -6.05 9.23 13.74
CA ASN A 294 -7.01 8.16 13.50
C ASN A 294 -7.82 7.95 14.79
N HIS A 295 -9.16 8.04 14.70
CA HIS A 295 -10.06 7.84 15.82
C HIS A 295 -11.03 6.70 15.54
N ASP A 296 -10.91 5.61 16.29
CA ASP A 296 -11.79 4.44 16.20
C ASP A 296 -13.19 4.78 16.72
N LEU A 297 -14.18 4.67 15.86
CA LEU A 297 -15.60 4.84 16.17
C LEU A 297 -16.28 3.52 16.55
N GLY A 298 -15.54 2.41 16.48
CA GLY A 298 -16.05 1.07 16.70
C GLY A 298 -16.66 0.43 15.44
N GLY A 299 -16.82 -0.90 15.48
CA GLY A 299 -17.42 -1.65 14.37
C GLY A 299 -16.60 -1.64 13.08
N GLY A 300 -15.29 -1.49 13.16
CA GLY A 300 -14.41 -1.40 12.00
C GLY A 300 -14.42 -0.03 11.32
N THR A 301 -15.03 0.98 11.94
CA THR A 301 -15.16 2.34 11.39
C THR A 301 -14.24 3.31 12.13
N SER A 302 -13.57 4.19 11.39
CA SER A 302 -12.72 5.25 11.96
C SER A 302 -12.94 6.60 11.28
N LEU A 303 -12.77 7.67 12.05
CA LEU A 303 -12.59 9.02 11.56
C LEU A 303 -11.10 9.28 11.41
N ARG A 304 -10.67 9.72 10.22
CA ARG A 304 -9.28 9.97 9.88
C ARG A 304 -9.11 11.35 9.26
N GLY A 305 -7.97 11.95 9.48
CA GLY A 305 -7.62 13.17 8.78
C GLY A 305 -6.17 13.56 9.04
N GLY A 306 -5.54 14.13 8.03
CA GLY A 306 -4.14 14.47 8.08
C GLY A 306 -3.80 15.72 7.31
N VAL A 307 -2.56 16.18 7.48
CA VAL A 307 -1.95 17.25 6.71
C VAL A 307 -0.50 16.90 6.43
N ALA A 308 -0.07 17.13 5.19
CA ALA A 308 1.32 16.93 4.76
C ALA A 308 1.82 18.13 3.95
N LYS A 309 3.14 18.36 4.06
CA LYS A 309 3.90 19.21 3.16
C LYS A 309 4.74 18.32 2.27
N THR A 310 4.54 18.43 0.96
CA THR A 310 5.20 17.56 -0.02
C THR A 310 6.63 18.02 -0.35
N PHE A 311 7.43 17.14 -0.93
CA PHE A 311 8.76 17.44 -1.46
C PHE A 311 8.75 18.58 -2.49
N LEU A 312 7.67 18.73 -3.24
CA LEU A 312 7.50 19.81 -4.22
C LEU A 312 6.94 21.10 -3.62
N GLY A 313 6.73 21.12 -2.31
CA GLY A 313 6.32 22.32 -1.59
C GLY A 313 4.81 22.56 -1.53
N TYR A 314 3.99 21.59 -1.93
CA TYR A 314 2.54 21.68 -1.78
C TYR A 314 2.09 21.31 -0.37
N THR A 315 0.91 21.76 0.00
CA THR A 315 0.23 21.31 1.22
C THR A 315 -0.97 20.48 0.82
N LEU A 316 -1.02 19.27 1.35
CA LEU A 316 -2.16 18.37 1.21
C LEU A 316 -2.83 18.21 2.57
N ALA A 317 -4.15 18.05 2.57
CA ALA A 317 -4.89 17.73 3.77
C ALA A 317 -6.14 16.92 3.41
N ASP A 318 -6.52 16.00 4.26
CA ASP A 318 -7.74 15.24 4.11
C ASP A 318 -8.50 15.08 5.43
N LEU A 319 -9.78 14.76 5.32
CA LEU A 319 -10.63 14.41 6.46
C LEU A 319 -11.80 13.57 5.97
N GLY A 320 -12.05 12.46 6.65
CA GLY A 320 -13.18 11.61 6.30
C GLY A 320 -13.31 10.37 7.16
N VAL A 321 -14.11 9.45 6.68
CA VAL A 321 -14.44 8.20 7.37
C VAL A 321 -13.94 7.01 6.55
N ARG A 322 -13.34 6.03 7.22
CA ARG A 322 -13.02 4.71 6.69
C ARG A 322 -13.78 3.64 7.49
N PHE A 323 -14.29 2.65 6.80
CA PHE A 323 -14.94 1.48 7.40
C PHE A 323 -14.46 0.20 6.72
N ASN A 324 -14.17 -0.81 7.52
CA ASN A 324 -13.70 -2.13 7.05
C ASN A 324 -14.84 -3.15 7.23
N PHE A 325 -14.90 -4.14 6.36
CA PHE A 325 -15.88 -5.21 6.37
C PHE A 325 -15.30 -6.53 5.88
#